data_13297689d790b3343b2d34b5338f9cba
#
_entry.id   13297689d790b3343b2d34b5338f9cba
#
_cell.length_a   1.000
_cell.length_b   1.000
_cell.length_c   1.000
_cell.angle_alpha   90.00
_cell.angle_beta   90.00
_cell.angle_gamma   90.00
#
_symmetry.space_group_name_H-M   'P 1'
#
loop_
_entity.id
_entity.type
_entity.pdbx_description
1 polymer ?
#
loop_
_entity_poly.entity_id
_entity_poly.type
_entity_poly.pdbx_seq_one_letter_code
_entity_poly.pdbx_strand_id
1 'polypeptide(L)'
;MILGLEPQIRGVIVYHFNGEFLAGGMRSGIESYLPPEELSKSVLNTILRWKTRSLLYPFLGEGKYSITEYEKMKRITFLLNKSVLLIVGTEVEINHDVIIQKILQLIHEK
;
A
#
# COMPACT_ATOMS: atom_id res chain seq x y z
N MET A 1 5.21 -10.20 9.06
CA MET A 1 5.62 -8.89 9.53
C MET A 1 4.48 -7.90 9.56
N ILE A 2 4.20 -7.22 8.44
CA ILE A 2 3.12 -6.23 8.43
C ILE A 2 1.76 -6.89 8.67
N LEU A 3 1.51 -8.06 8.07
CA LEU A 3 0.28 -8.81 8.32
C LEU A 3 0.08 -9.14 9.80
N GLY A 4 1.17 -9.29 10.55
CA GLY A 4 1.11 -9.59 11.99
C GLY A 4 0.82 -8.39 12.87
N LEU A 5 0.83 -7.17 12.33
CA LEU A 5 0.56 -5.96 13.13
C LEU A 5 -0.89 -5.85 13.55
N GLU A 6 -1.82 -6.34 12.73
CA GLU A 6 -3.24 -6.15 12.96
C GLU A 6 -4.03 -7.22 12.20
N PRO A 7 -4.94 -7.97 12.87
CA PRO A 7 -5.75 -8.99 12.19
C PRO A 7 -6.61 -8.44 11.05
N GLN A 8 -6.92 -7.15 11.08
CA GLN A 8 -7.77 -6.53 10.06
C GLN A 8 -7.02 -6.18 8.78
N ILE A 9 -5.72 -6.44 8.70
CA ILE A 9 -4.97 -6.31 7.45
C ILE A 9 -5.30 -7.52 6.58
N ARG A 10 -5.87 -7.27 5.39
CA ARG A 10 -6.29 -8.31 4.46
C ARG A 10 -5.14 -8.83 3.60
N GLY A 11 -4.24 -7.94 3.19
CA GLY A 11 -3.14 -8.30 2.34
C GLY A 11 -2.09 -7.21 2.27
N VAL A 12 -0.91 -7.60 1.87
CA VAL A 12 0.25 -6.70 1.72
C VAL A 12 0.97 -7.11 0.45
N ILE A 13 1.17 -6.17 -0.48
CA ILE A 13 1.92 -6.43 -1.69
C ILE A 13 2.95 -5.34 -1.92
N VAL A 14 4.10 -5.74 -2.46
CA VAL A 14 5.22 -4.85 -2.74
C VAL A 14 5.52 -4.91 -4.22
N TYR A 15 5.56 -3.75 -4.85
CA TYR A 15 5.81 -3.61 -6.28
C TYR A 15 6.94 -2.64 -6.55
N HIS A 16 7.74 -2.94 -7.55
CA HIS A 16 8.68 -1.97 -8.12
C HIS A 16 7.90 -1.04 -9.05
N PHE A 17 8.36 0.21 -9.17
CA PHE A 17 7.70 1.20 -10.04
C PHE A 17 7.70 0.81 -11.52
N ASN A 18 8.52 -0.17 -11.92
CA ASN A 18 8.47 -0.71 -13.29
C ASN A 18 7.34 -1.72 -13.49
N GLY A 19 6.54 -2.00 -12.44
CA GLY A 19 5.43 -2.93 -12.50
C GLY A 19 5.74 -4.34 -12.01
N GLU A 20 6.99 -4.59 -11.63
CA GLU A 20 7.40 -5.93 -11.17
C GLU A 20 6.89 -6.21 -9.77
N PHE A 21 6.21 -7.34 -9.59
CA PHE A 21 5.82 -7.85 -8.27
C PHE A 21 7.05 -8.33 -7.52
N LEU A 22 7.26 -7.83 -6.32
CA LEU A 22 8.43 -8.18 -5.52
C LEU A 22 8.12 -9.15 -4.40
N ALA A 23 7.00 -8.98 -3.71
CA ALA A 23 6.69 -9.80 -2.54
C ALA A 23 5.25 -9.60 -2.10
N GLY A 24 4.77 -10.49 -1.25
CA GLY A 24 3.52 -10.32 -0.53
C GLY A 24 2.38 -11.20 -1.03
N GLY A 25 1.20 -10.89 -0.58
CA GLY A 25 -0.03 -11.61 -0.93
C GLY A 25 -1.11 -11.35 0.08
N MET A 26 -2.23 -12.08 -0.08
CA MET A 26 -3.35 -11.98 0.83
C MET A 26 -3.08 -12.79 2.09
N ARG A 27 -3.69 -12.37 3.21
CA ARG A 27 -3.71 -13.17 4.43
C ARG A 27 -4.38 -14.50 4.14
N SER A 28 -3.88 -15.56 4.77
CA SER A 28 -4.43 -16.90 4.61
C SER A 28 -5.95 -16.90 4.89
N GLY A 29 -6.71 -17.51 4.01
CA GLY A 29 -8.16 -17.57 4.11
C GLY A 29 -8.91 -16.34 3.61
N ILE A 30 -8.20 -15.30 3.19
CA ILE A 30 -8.79 -14.07 2.67
C ILE A 30 -8.66 -14.05 1.15
N GLU A 31 -9.76 -13.82 0.46
CA GLU A 31 -9.76 -13.64 -0.99
C GLU A 31 -9.76 -12.17 -1.36
N SER A 32 -9.07 -11.85 -2.44
CA SER A 32 -9.08 -10.49 -2.98
C SER A 32 -10.48 -10.14 -3.50
N TYR A 33 -10.93 -8.92 -3.23
CA TYR A 33 -12.16 -8.41 -3.84
C TYR A 33 -12.00 -8.16 -5.34
N LEU A 34 -10.75 -7.98 -5.80
CA LEU A 34 -10.46 -7.69 -7.20
C LEU A 34 -10.06 -8.97 -7.94
N PRO A 35 -10.65 -9.22 -9.12
CA PRO A 35 -10.11 -10.25 -10.01
C PRO A 35 -8.64 -9.92 -10.37
N PRO A 36 -7.83 -10.93 -10.72
CA PRO A 36 -6.40 -10.68 -10.99
C PRO A 36 -6.13 -9.59 -12.04
N GLU A 37 -6.94 -9.52 -13.09
CA GLU A 37 -6.78 -8.49 -14.13
C GLU A 37 -7.03 -7.09 -13.59
N GLU A 38 -8.10 -6.94 -12.77
CA GLU A 38 -8.44 -5.65 -12.18
C GLU A 38 -7.42 -5.25 -11.13
N LEU A 39 -6.88 -6.21 -10.40
CA LEU A 39 -5.82 -5.94 -9.43
C LEU A 39 -4.59 -5.38 -10.13
N SER A 40 -4.18 -6.01 -11.24
CA SER A 40 -3.02 -5.54 -12.02
C SER A 40 -3.22 -4.11 -12.52
N LYS A 41 -4.40 -3.82 -13.06
CA LYS A 41 -4.73 -2.46 -13.52
C LYS A 41 -4.68 -1.45 -12.37
N SER A 42 -5.20 -1.82 -11.20
CA SER A 42 -5.23 -0.92 -10.05
C SER A 42 -3.82 -0.65 -9.53
N VAL A 43 -2.93 -1.65 -9.58
CA VAL A 43 -1.53 -1.48 -9.19
C VAL A 43 -0.83 -0.50 -10.14
N LEU A 44 -1.01 -0.66 -11.45
CA LEU A 44 -0.42 0.25 -12.43
C LEU A 44 -0.91 1.68 -12.24
N ASN A 45 -2.20 1.87 -11.97
CA ASN A 45 -2.75 3.19 -11.66
C ASN A 45 -2.14 3.79 -10.40
N THR A 46 -1.93 2.98 -9.38
CA THR A 46 -1.30 3.42 -8.13
C THR A 46 0.13 3.89 -8.40
N ILE A 47 0.88 3.13 -9.18
CA ILE A 47 2.25 3.51 -9.57
C ILE A 47 2.25 4.85 -10.30
N LEU A 48 1.34 5.03 -11.25
CA LEU A 48 1.23 6.29 -12.02
C LEU A 48 0.92 7.48 -11.11
N ARG A 49 0.02 7.30 -10.13
CA ARG A 49 -0.31 8.36 -9.18
C ARG A 49 0.91 8.75 -8.35
N TRP A 50 1.69 7.77 -7.90
CA TRP A 50 2.89 8.07 -7.13
C TRP A 50 3.95 8.76 -7.98
N LYS A 51 4.11 8.36 -9.24
CA LYS A 51 5.02 9.05 -10.17
C LYS A 51 4.60 10.50 -10.40
N THR A 52 3.30 10.74 -10.54
CA THR A 52 2.77 12.10 -10.70
C THR A 52 3.02 12.94 -9.44
N ARG A 53 2.80 12.37 -8.25
CA ARG A 53 3.08 13.06 -6.99
C ARG A 53 4.55 13.45 -6.84
N SER A 54 5.45 12.65 -7.40
CA SER A 54 6.89 12.93 -7.27
C SER A 54 7.28 14.27 -7.90
N LEU A 55 6.47 14.78 -8.82
CA LEU A 55 6.70 16.10 -9.42
C LEU A 55 6.59 17.23 -8.38
N LEU A 56 5.91 16.99 -7.27
CA LEU A 56 5.72 17.97 -6.20
C LEU A 56 6.78 17.86 -5.11
N TYR A 57 7.61 16.84 -5.12
CA TYR A 57 8.61 16.63 -4.06
C TYR A 57 9.60 17.79 -3.90
N PRO A 58 10.04 18.47 -4.99
CA PRO A 58 10.92 19.64 -4.81
C PRO A 58 10.29 20.78 -4.02
N PHE A 59 8.96 20.82 -3.97
CA PHE A 59 8.22 21.89 -3.30
C PHE A 59 7.67 21.48 -1.94
N LEU A 60 7.21 20.23 -1.81
CA LEU A 60 6.48 19.74 -0.63
C LEU A 60 7.25 18.71 0.18
N GLY A 61 8.38 18.22 -0.33
CA GLY A 61 9.07 17.08 0.26
C GLY A 61 8.51 15.77 -0.24
N GLU A 62 9.19 14.68 0.10
CA GLU A 62 8.83 13.35 -0.36
C GLU A 62 7.49 12.89 0.21
N GLY A 63 6.68 12.24 -0.62
CA GLY A 63 5.41 11.66 -0.18
C GLY A 63 5.66 10.47 0.73
N LYS A 64 4.87 10.34 1.80
CA LYS A 64 5.01 9.26 2.77
C LYS A 64 3.99 8.15 2.59
N TYR A 65 2.74 8.52 2.43
CA TYR A 65 1.66 7.54 2.26
C TYR A 65 0.44 8.19 1.62
N SER A 66 -0.48 7.33 1.19
CA SER A 66 -1.78 7.75 0.67
C SER A 66 -2.81 6.70 1.08
N ILE A 67 -4.03 7.10 1.34
CA ILE A 67 -5.10 6.18 1.72
C ILE A 67 -6.35 6.47 0.90
N THR A 68 -7.00 5.38 0.46
CA THR A 68 -8.33 5.45 -0.15
C THR A 68 -9.25 4.51 0.62
N GLU A 69 -10.37 5.04 1.09
CA GLU A 69 -11.40 4.21 1.72
C GLU A 69 -12.50 3.90 0.71
N TYR A 70 -12.75 2.61 0.51
CA TYR A 70 -13.88 2.12 -0.24
C TYR A 70 -14.96 1.62 0.74
N GLU A 71 -16.14 1.32 0.25
CA GLU A 71 -17.19 0.80 1.14
C GLU A 71 -16.78 -0.53 1.80
N LYS A 72 -16.05 -1.37 1.09
CA LYS A 72 -15.71 -2.73 1.54
C LYS A 72 -14.33 -2.85 2.15
N MET A 73 -13.44 -1.91 1.88
CA MET A 73 -12.07 -1.99 2.38
C MET A 73 -11.37 -0.65 2.29
N LYS A 74 -10.24 -0.54 2.98
CA LYS A 74 -9.30 0.58 2.84
C LYS A 74 -8.04 0.08 2.13
N ARG A 75 -7.45 0.94 1.33
CA ARG A 75 -6.18 0.67 0.67
C ARG A 75 -5.20 1.78 1.02
N ILE A 76 -4.08 1.42 1.63
CA ILE A 76 -3.06 2.36 2.06
C ILE A 76 -1.79 2.05 1.28
N THR A 77 -1.17 3.07 0.70
CA THR A 77 0.06 2.90 -0.05
C THR A 77 1.18 3.70 0.57
N PHE A 78 2.37 3.13 0.58
CA PHE A 78 3.55 3.74 1.19
C PHE A 78 4.71 3.68 0.21
N LEU A 79 5.53 4.72 0.21
CA LEU A 79 6.77 4.72 -0.54
C LEU A 79 7.86 4.10 0.34
N LEU A 80 8.38 2.93 -0.04
CA LEU A 80 9.47 2.27 0.71
C LEU A 80 10.82 2.89 0.38
N ASN A 81 10.99 3.25 -0.89
CA ASN A 81 12.15 4.00 -1.37
C ASN A 81 11.75 4.63 -2.70
N LYS A 82 12.71 5.21 -3.42
CA LYS A 82 12.40 5.96 -4.66
C LYS A 82 11.75 5.11 -5.75
N SER A 83 11.86 3.78 -5.67
CA SER A 83 11.44 2.88 -6.74
C SER A 83 10.50 1.77 -6.29
N VAL A 84 10.17 1.69 -5.01
CA VAL A 84 9.41 0.56 -4.46
C VAL A 84 8.21 1.05 -3.67
N LEU A 85 7.07 0.45 -3.97
CA LEU A 85 5.78 0.81 -3.40
C LEU A 85 5.23 -0.35 -2.58
N LEU A 86 4.73 -0.04 -1.39
CA LEU A 86 4.04 -0.98 -0.51
C LEU A 86 2.54 -0.68 -0.57
N ILE A 87 1.73 -1.69 -0.82
CA ILE A 87 0.27 -1.57 -0.87
C ILE A 87 -0.33 -2.45 0.21
N VAL A 88 -1.11 -1.87 1.11
CA VAL A 88 -1.75 -2.57 2.22
C VAL A 88 -3.26 -2.47 2.08
N GLY A 89 -3.93 -3.61 2.02
CA GLY A 89 -5.39 -3.67 2.01
C GLY A 89 -5.90 -4.06 3.39
N THR A 90 -6.93 -3.39 3.90
CA THR A 90 -7.47 -3.62 5.23
C THR A 90 -8.97 -3.73 5.23
N GLU A 91 -9.53 -4.28 6.31
CA GLU A 91 -10.96 -4.14 6.58
C GLU A 91 -11.30 -2.67 6.83
N VAL A 92 -12.54 -2.31 6.57
CA VAL A 92 -13.01 -0.92 6.69
C VAL A 92 -12.96 -0.43 8.14
N GLU A 93 -13.12 -1.35 9.10
CA GLU A 93 -13.19 -1.01 10.52
C GLU A 93 -11.86 -0.68 11.16
N ILE A 94 -10.75 -0.93 10.46
CA ILE A 94 -9.43 -0.70 11.04
C ILE A 94 -9.23 0.78 11.39
N ASN A 95 -8.55 1.04 12.51
CA ASN A 95 -8.08 2.39 12.81
C ASN A 95 -6.83 2.66 11.96
N HIS A 96 -7.04 3.31 10.81
CA HIS A 96 -5.95 3.50 9.86
C HIS A 96 -4.85 4.43 10.39
N ASP A 97 -5.17 5.39 11.26
CA ASP A 97 -4.13 6.25 11.83
C ASP A 97 -3.12 5.44 12.62
N VAL A 98 -3.58 4.51 13.43
CA VAL A 98 -2.70 3.66 14.23
C VAL A 98 -1.84 2.78 13.34
N ILE A 99 -2.44 2.12 12.34
CA ILE A 99 -1.68 1.21 11.49
C ILE A 99 -0.69 1.97 10.60
N ILE A 100 -1.05 3.15 10.12
CA ILE A 100 -0.15 3.99 9.33
C ILE A 100 1.09 4.33 10.16
N GLN A 101 0.93 4.75 11.41
CA GLN A 101 2.07 5.09 12.26
C GLN A 101 2.96 3.89 12.52
N LYS A 102 2.37 2.73 12.77
CA LYS A 102 3.14 1.49 12.98
C LYS A 102 3.96 1.12 11.73
N ILE A 103 3.36 1.22 10.55
CA ILE A 103 4.03 0.88 9.30
C ILE A 103 5.14 1.89 8.99
N LEU A 104 4.88 3.19 9.17
CA LEU A 104 5.89 4.22 8.97
C LEU A 104 7.08 4.00 9.88
N GLN A 105 6.83 3.61 11.14
CA GLN A 105 7.91 3.31 12.08
C GLN A 105 8.76 2.14 11.58
N LEU A 106 8.15 1.07 11.09
CA LEU A 106 8.88 -0.06 10.53
C LEU A 106 9.73 0.35 9.32
N ILE A 107 9.20 1.19 8.46
CA ILE A 107 9.94 1.68 7.28
C ILE A 107 11.15 2.50 7.72
N HIS A 108 11.01 3.32 8.74
CA HIS A 108 12.08 4.21 9.21
C HIS A 108 13.11 3.53 10.09
N GLU A 109 12.87 2.32 10.56
CA GLU A 109 13.82 1.56 11.37
C GLU A 109 14.96 0.96 10.55
N LYS A 110 14.93 1.11 9.26
CA LYS A 110 15.96 0.54 8.38
C LYS A 110 17.11 1.51 8.11
#